data_a5541242b55e9098613ad023115f8154
#
_entry.id   a5541242b55e9098613ad023115f8154
#
_cell.length_a   1.000
_cell.length_b   1.000
_cell.length_c   1.000
_cell.angle_alpha   90.00
_cell.angle_beta   90.00
_cell.angle_gamma   90.00
#
_symmetry.space_group_name_H-M   'P 1'
#
loop_
_entity.id
_entity.type
_entity.pdbx_description
1 polymer ?
#
loop_
_entity_poly.entity_id
_entity_poly.type
_entity_poly.pdbx_seq_one_letter_code
_entity_poly.pdbx_strand_id
1 'polypeptide(L)'
;MENIIIRQATKQDIGSLQEIFAHARLFMKQTGNPHQWAEDYPSVALLETDIESGDCYVCMLDKEVVACFVLRPGNDPTYTDIYEGAWLNDAPYATIHRIASWGKVSGIMHKAMCFAKERYHSIRIDTHRDNMVMRNAIQREGFEYCGIIHCWNGDERLAYQYNKE
;
A
#
# COMPACT_ATOMS: atom_id res chain seq x y z
N MET A 1 15.78 -3.93 -18.49
CA MET A 1 14.60 -3.77 -17.62
C MET A 1 14.43 -5.04 -16.79
N GLU A 2 14.41 -4.90 -15.50
CA GLU A 2 14.29 -6.05 -14.62
C GLU A 2 12.89 -6.66 -14.71
N ASN A 3 12.82 -7.97 -14.73
CA ASN A 3 11.56 -8.70 -14.91
C ASN A 3 10.92 -8.97 -13.53
N ILE A 4 10.04 -8.09 -13.11
CA ILE A 4 9.29 -8.25 -11.86
C ILE A 4 8.02 -9.04 -12.12
N ILE A 5 7.85 -10.12 -11.38
CA ILE A 5 6.65 -10.95 -11.43
C ILE A 5 5.85 -10.72 -10.16
N ILE A 6 4.55 -10.47 -10.30
CA ILE A 6 3.65 -10.29 -9.16
C ILE A 6 2.76 -11.52 -9.03
N ARG A 7 2.73 -12.09 -7.84
CA ARG A 7 1.87 -13.23 -7.51
C ARG A 7 1.24 -13.08 -6.13
N GLN A 8 0.22 -13.85 -5.86
CA GLN A 8 -0.35 -13.91 -4.52
C GLN A 8 0.68 -14.47 -3.54
N ALA A 9 0.72 -13.89 -2.34
CA ALA A 9 1.57 -14.36 -1.26
C ALA A 9 1.00 -15.66 -0.67
N THR A 10 1.89 -16.49 -0.15
CA THR A 10 1.55 -17.70 0.60
C THR A 10 2.15 -17.61 2.01
N LYS A 11 1.75 -18.51 2.89
CA LYS A 11 2.30 -18.56 4.26
C LYS A 11 3.82 -18.77 4.27
N GLN A 12 4.36 -19.35 3.22
CA GLN A 12 5.82 -19.54 3.09
C GLN A 12 6.55 -18.21 2.89
N ASP A 13 5.83 -17.15 2.49
CA ASP A 13 6.42 -15.82 2.28
C ASP A 13 6.52 -14.98 3.55
N ILE A 14 5.91 -15.41 4.67
CA ILE A 14 5.81 -14.60 5.90
C ILE A 14 7.19 -14.15 6.39
N GLY A 15 8.18 -15.02 6.38
CA GLY A 15 9.54 -14.65 6.79
C GLY A 15 10.11 -13.52 5.96
N SER A 16 9.98 -13.58 4.63
CA SER A 16 10.41 -12.52 3.72
C SER A 16 9.63 -11.23 3.94
N LEU A 17 8.32 -11.34 4.17
CA LEU A 17 7.47 -10.19 4.43
C LEU A 17 7.88 -9.48 5.72
N GLN A 18 8.16 -10.20 6.79
CA GLN A 18 8.61 -9.62 8.05
C GLN A 18 9.90 -8.83 7.87
N GLU A 19 10.85 -9.35 7.11
CA GLU A 19 12.11 -8.67 6.81
C GLU A 19 11.88 -7.39 6.00
N ILE A 20 11.03 -7.46 4.98
CA ILE A 20 10.69 -6.29 4.14
C ILE A 20 10.03 -5.21 4.99
N PHE A 21 9.07 -5.56 5.85
CA PHE A 21 8.40 -4.60 6.71
C PHE A 21 9.34 -3.98 7.75
N ALA A 22 10.26 -4.76 8.31
CA ALA A 22 11.28 -4.23 9.22
C ALA A 22 12.16 -3.19 8.50
N HIS A 23 12.59 -3.49 7.29
CA HIS A 23 13.34 -2.55 6.46
C HIS A 23 12.52 -1.30 6.15
N ALA A 24 11.24 -1.46 5.79
CA ALA A 24 10.37 -0.35 5.47
C ALA A 24 10.16 0.57 6.69
N ARG A 25 9.99 0.01 7.88
CA ARG A 25 9.86 0.82 9.10
C ARG A 25 11.14 1.63 9.38
N LEU A 26 12.29 1.01 9.20
CA LEU A 26 13.58 1.71 9.35
C LEU A 26 13.72 2.84 8.33
N PHE A 27 13.39 2.57 7.08
CA PHE A 27 13.41 3.57 6.01
C PHE A 27 12.47 4.74 6.32
N MET A 28 11.26 4.47 6.82
CA MET A 28 10.33 5.51 7.23
C MET A 28 10.92 6.42 8.31
N LYS A 29 11.56 5.84 9.32
CA LYS A 29 12.22 6.63 10.39
C LYS A 29 13.34 7.49 9.83
N GLN A 30 14.14 6.95 8.92
CA GLN A 30 15.29 7.66 8.33
C GLN A 30 14.87 8.79 7.38
N THR A 31 13.67 8.70 6.80
CA THR A 31 13.17 9.68 5.83
C THR A 31 12.12 10.63 6.39
N GLY A 32 12.05 10.77 7.72
CA GLY A 32 11.20 11.75 8.38
C GLY A 32 9.77 11.33 8.62
N ASN A 33 9.49 10.02 8.55
CA ASN A 33 8.13 9.47 8.77
C ASN A 33 8.15 8.38 9.85
N PRO A 34 8.45 8.72 11.13
CA PRO A 34 8.59 7.71 12.17
C PRO A 34 7.27 7.21 12.77
N HIS A 35 6.14 7.84 12.46
CA HIS A 35 4.87 7.61 13.17
C HIS A 35 3.79 6.92 12.36
N GLN A 36 4.04 6.56 11.11
CA GLN A 36 3.01 5.92 10.29
C GLN A 36 2.72 4.49 10.77
N TRP A 37 3.76 3.71 11.05
CA TRP A 37 3.63 2.33 11.53
C TRP A 37 4.32 2.15 12.88
N ALA A 38 3.65 1.44 13.80
CA ALA A 38 4.26 1.02 15.05
C ALA A 38 5.38 0.00 14.78
N GLU A 39 6.25 -0.21 15.77
CA GLU A 39 7.43 -1.07 15.61
C GLU A 39 7.10 -2.53 15.27
N ASP A 40 5.95 -3.01 15.70
CA ASP A 40 5.48 -4.38 15.48
C ASP A 40 4.43 -4.49 14.36
N TYR A 41 4.14 -3.40 13.69
CA TYR A 41 3.16 -3.38 12.61
C TYR A 41 3.84 -3.61 11.26
N PRO A 42 3.29 -4.45 10.36
CA PRO A 42 2.13 -5.31 10.60
C PRO A 42 2.50 -6.57 11.39
N SER A 43 1.57 -7.06 12.22
CA SER A 43 1.77 -8.29 12.97
C SER A 43 1.71 -9.53 12.07
N VAL A 44 2.25 -10.65 12.55
CA VAL A 44 2.14 -11.93 11.83
C VAL A 44 0.67 -12.31 11.62
N ALA A 45 -0.17 -12.11 12.62
CA ALA A 45 -1.61 -12.40 12.52
C ALA A 45 -2.27 -11.60 11.40
N LEU A 46 -1.91 -10.32 11.25
CA LEU A 46 -2.43 -9.47 10.18
C LEU A 46 -1.94 -9.95 8.81
N LEU A 47 -0.66 -10.33 8.71
CA LEU A 47 -0.11 -10.87 7.47
C LEU A 47 -0.81 -12.18 7.08
N GLU A 48 -1.06 -13.04 8.03
CA GLU A 48 -1.80 -14.29 7.79
C GLU A 48 -3.22 -14.01 7.27
N THR A 49 -3.90 -13.05 7.88
CA THR A 49 -5.24 -12.62 7.44
C THR A 49 -5.22 -12.11 6.00
N ASP A 50 -4.25 -11.25 5.67
CA ASP A 50 -4.12 -10.71 4.31
C ASP A 50 -3.85 -11.82 3.29
N ILE A 51 -3.02 -12.79 3.65
CA ILE A 51 -2.70 -13.94 2.80
C ILE A 51 -3.92 -14.84 2.60
N GLU A 52 -4.60 -15.17 3.69
CA GLU A 52 -5.79 -16.05 3.65
C GLU A 52 -6.93 -15.44 2.84
N SER A 53 -7.11 -14.13 2.86
CA SER A 53 -8.12 -13.45 2.06
C SER A 53 -7.78 -13.38 0.57
N GLY A 54 -6.53 -13.72 0.19
CA GLY A 54 -6.07 -13.67 -1.20
C GLY A 54 -5.72 -12.29 -1.69
N ASP A 55 -5.64 -11.30 -0.81
CA ASP A 55 -5.41 -9.90 -1.19
C ASP A 55 -3.95 -9.47 -1.07
N CYS A 56 -3.10 -10.29 -0.48
CA CYS A 56 -1.67 -10.00 -0.34
C CYS A 56 -0.91 -10.50 -1.55
N TYR A 57 -0.07 -9.63 -2.11
CA TYR A 57 0.75 -9.92 -3.29
C TYR A 57 2.21 -9.66 -2.98
N VAL A 58 3.07 -10.45 -3.60
CA VAL A 58 4.53 -10.25 -3.56
C VAL A 58 5.05 -9.96 -4.96
N CYS A 59 6.07 -9.11 -5.00
CA CYS A 59 6.80 -8.80 -6.21
C CYS A 59 8.11 -9.59 -6.18
N MET A 60 8.35 -10.37 -7.22
CA MET A 60 9.51 -11.26 -7.32
C MET A 60 10.46 -10.74 -8.37
N LEU A 61 11.73 -10.69 -8.02
CA LEU A 61 12.82 -10.51 -8.98
C LEU A 61 13.68 -11.77 -8.91
N ASP A 62 13.75 -12.48 -10.02
CA ASP A 62 14.33 -13.82 -10.07
C ASP A 62 13.58 -14.73 -9.07
N LYS A 63 14.23 -15.23 -8.06
CA LYS A 63 13.60 -16.10 -7.04
C LYS A 63 13.45 -15.40 -5.70
N GLU A 64 13.66 -14.09 -5.65
CA GLU A 64 13.64 -13.31 -4.41
C GLU A 64 12.40 -12.44 -4.33
N VAL A 65 11.76 -12.42 -3.15
CA VAL A 65 10.69 -11.46 -2.84
C VAL A 65 11.35 -10.12 -2.56
N VAL A 66 11.04 -9.10 -3.37
CA VAL A 66 11.65 -7.77 -3.25
C VAL A 66 10.66 -6.70 -2.79
N ALA A 67 9.37 -7.00 -2.81
CA ALA A 67 8.33 -6.07 -2.38
C ALA A 67 7.03 -6.81 -2.13
N CYS A 68 6.10 -6.12 -1.50
CA CYS A 68 4.75 -6.64 -1.25
C CYS A 68 3.74 -5.51 -1.18
N PHE A 69 2.47 -5.85 -1.35
CA PHE A 69 1.35 -4.94 -1.14
C PHE A 69 0.07 -5.74 -0.94
N VAL A 70 -0.92 -5.09 -0.35
CA VAL A 70 -2.28 -5.63 -0.25
C VAL A 70 -3.15 -4.85 -1.23
N LEU A 71 -3.96 -5.55 -2.00
CA LEU A 71 -4.95 -4.96 -2.91
C LEU A 71 -6.31 -5.57 -2.57
N ARG A 72 -7.14 -4.80 -1.87
CA ARG A 72 -8.39 -5.30 -1.31
C ARG A 72 -9.59 -4.66 -1.97
N PRO A 73 -10.43 -5.44 -2.67
CA PRO A 73 -11.68 -4.91 -3.23
C PRO A 73 -12.71 -4.70 -2.14
N GLY A 74 -13.66 -3.81 -2.41
CA GLY A 74 -14.78 -3.54 -1.52
C GLY A 74 -14.54 -2.34 -0.62
N ASN A 75 -15.56 -1.95 0.13
CA ASN A 75 -15.54 -0.79 0.98
C ASN A 75 -14.60 -0.99 2.16
N ASP A 76 -13.76 0.01 2.41
CA ASP A 76 -12.92 0.08 3.60
C ASP A 76 -13.65 0.90 4.66
N PRO A 77 -13.89 0.35 5.86
CA PRO A 77 -14.61 1.09 6.91
C PRO A 77 -13.94 2.41 7.30
N THR A 78 -12.61 2.52 7.20
CA THR A 78 -11.89 3.75 7.53
C THR A 78 -12.07 4.83 6.46
N TYR A 79 -12.63 4.49 5.31
CA TYR A 79 -12.86 5.41 4.20
C TYR A 79 -14.31 5.90 4.11
N THR A 80 -15.17 5.46 5.02
CA THR A 80 -16.57 5.88 5.06
C THR A 80 -16.69 7.39 5.27
N ASP A 81 -15.93 7.92 6.22
CA ASP A 81 -15.91 9.35 6.52
C ASP A 81 -14.59 9.95 6.02
N ILE A 82 -14.70 11.06 5.30
CA ILE A 82 -13.55 11.82 4.81
C ILE A 82 -13.77 13.29 5.19
N TYR A 83 -12.69 13.95 5.65
CA TYR A 83 -12.71 15.31 6.17
C TYR A 83 -11.86 16.23 5.33
N GLU A 84 -12.17 17.50 5.31
CA GLU A 84 -11.44 18.54 4.59
C GLU A 84 -11.32 18.25 3.08
N GLY A 85 -12.33 17.60 2.53
CA GLY A 85 -12.38 17.21 1.13
C GLY A 85 -13.45 16.19 0.88
N ALA A 86 -13.35 15.49 -0.24
CA ALA A 86 -14.29 14.44 -0.63
C ALA A 86 -13.63 13.47 -1.59
N TRP A 87 -14.08 12.21 -1.56
CA TRP A 87 -13.71 11.26 -2.59
C TRP A 87 -14.17 11.73 -3.97
N LEU A 88 -13.47 11.32 -5.02
CA LEU A 88 -13.78 11.75 -6.39
C LEU A 88 -15.17 11.26 -6.84
N ASN A 89 -15.60 10.09 -6.37
CA ASN A 89 -16.91 9.52 -6.66
C ASN A 89 -17.23 8.40 -5.67
N ASP A 90 -18.40 7.80 -5.82
CA ASP A 90 -18.89 6.67 -4.99
C ASP A 90 -18.80 5.33 -5.73
N ALA A 91 -18.03 5.24 -6.81
CA ALA A 91 -17.87 4.01 -7.56
C ALA A 91 -17.21 2.91 -6.71
N PRO A 92 -17.48 1.64 -6.99
CA PRO A 92 -16.76 0.55 -6.34
C PRO A 92 -15.26 0.71 -6.53
N TYR A 93 -14.48 0.44 -5.50
CA TYR A 93 -13.04 0.65 -5.53
C TYR A 93 -12.30 -0.50 -4.87
N ALA A 94 -10.98 -0.55 -5.12
CA ALA A 94 -10.07 -1.37 -4.35
C ALA A 94 -9.10 -0.46 -3.60
N THR A 95 -8.59 -0.95 -2.48
CA THR A 95 -7.67 -0.20 -1.63
C THR A 95 -6.31 -0.87 -1.64
N ILE A 96 -5.25 -0.06 -1.74
CA ILE A 96 -3.88 -0.53 -1.57
C ILE A 96 -3.47 -0.26 -0.12
N HIS A 97 -3.04 -1.32 0.56
CA HIS A 97 -2.53 -1.25 1.94
C HIS A 97 -1.14 -1.85 2.02
N ARG A 98 -0.38 -1.43 3.01
CA ARG A 98 0.86 -2.07 3.44
C ARG A 98 1.82 -2.36 2.28
N ILE A 99 2.00 -1.38 1.41
CA ILE A 99 3.00 -1.49 0.35
C ILE A 99 4.39 -1.23 0.93
N ALA A 100 5.33 -2.12 0.64
CA ALA A 100 6.68 -2.05 1.17
C ALA A 100 7.66 -2.72 0.21
N SER A 101 8.91 -2.27 0.21
CA SER A 101 9.97 -2.85 -0.62
C SER A 101 11.32 -2.79 0.07
N TRP A 102 12.26 -3.61 -0.42
CA TRP A 102 13.65 -3.56 0.00
C TRP A 102 14.39 -2.30 -0.46
N GLY A 103 13.84 -1.56 -1.42
CA GLY A 103 14.53 -0.43 -2.02
C GLY A 103 15.67 -0.80 -2.96
N LYS A 104 15.83 -2.08 -3.25
CA LYS A 104 16.92 -2.58 -4.12
C LYS A 104 16.60 -2.49 -5.60
N VAL A 105 15.33 -2.38 -5.95
CA VAL A 105 14.85 -2.42 -7.32
C VAL A 105 13.99 -1.19 -7.57
N SER A 106 14.30 -0.44 -8.63
CA SER A 106 13.51 0.71 -9.03
C SER A 106 12.23 0.28 -9.74
N GLY A 107 11.21 1.14 -9.73
CA GLY A 107 9.98 0.92 -10.47
C GLY A 107 8.98 -0.03 -9.82
N ILE A 108 9.21 -0.47 -8.60
CA ILE A 108 8.28 -1.37 -7.87
C ILE A 108 6.92 -0.71 -7.68
N MET A 109 6.88 0.54 -7.22
CA MET A 109 5.63 1.27 -7.01
C MET A 109 4.82 1.35 -8.31
N HIS A 110 5.49 1.69 -9.40
CA HIS A 110 4.85 1.74 -10.72
C HIS A 110 4.26 0.39 -11.12
N LYS A 111 5.03 -0.69 -10.94
CA LYS A 111 4.57 -2.06 -11.23
C LYS A 111 3.32 -2.44 -10.41
N ALA A 112 3.34 -2.15 -9.13
CA ALA A 112 2.19 -2.43 -8.25
C ALA A 112 0.96 -1.62 -8.68
N MET A 113 1.15 -0.35 -9.02
CA MET A 113 0.06 0.51 -9.48
C MET A 113 -0.50 0.05 -10.81
N CYS A 114 0.34 -0.35 -11.77
CA CYS A 114 -0.12 -0.92 -13.03
C CYS A 114 -0.94 -2.19 -12.80
N PHE A 115 -0.47 -3.06 -11.92
CA PHE A 115 -1.20 -4.28 -11.55
C PHE A 115 -2.60 -3.97 -11.02
N ALA A 116 -2.71 -2.98 -10.14
CA ALA A 116 -3.99 -2.56 -9.56
C ALA A 116 -4.91 -1.93 -10.63
N LYS A 117 -4.37 -1.05 -11.46
CA LYS A 117 -5.12 -0.34 -12.52
C LYS A 117 -5.64 -1.26 -13.61
N GLU A 118 -4.96 -2.37 -13.85
CA GLU A 118 -5.44 -3.38 -14.81
C GLU A 118 -6.68 -4.12 -14.30
N ARG A 119 -6.86 -4.17 -12.98
CA ARG A 119 -7.92 -4.95 -12.32
C ARG A 119 -9.10 -4.13 -11.85
N TYR A 120 -8.87 -2.86 -11.52
CA TYR A 120 -9.90 -2.00 -10.93
C TYR A 120 -9.90 -0.63 -11.58
N HIS A 121 -11.10 -0.10 -11.84
CA HIS A 121 -11.29 1.23 -12.40
C HIS A 121 -11.05 2.34 -11.38
N SER A 122 -11.28 2.07 -10.11
CA SER A 122 -11.11 3.02 -9.03
C SER A 122 -10.25 2.41 -7.94
N ILE A 123 -9.25 3.17 -7.49
CA ILE A 123 -8.30 2.73 -6.47
C ILE A 123 -8.13 3.84 -5.45
N ARG A 124 -8.19 3.49 -4.17
CA ARG A 124 -7.94 4.41 -3.07
C ARG A 124 -6.71 3.98 -2.30
N ILE A 125 -6.01 4.94 -1.75
CA ILE A 125 -4.82 4.72 -0.93
C ILE A 125 -4.69 5.86 0.07
N ASP A 126 -4.12 5.60 1.22
CA ASP A 126 -3.80 6.63 2.20
C ASP A 126 -2.34 6.50 2.65
N THR A 127 -1.80 7.60 3.18
CA THR A 127 -0.46 7.62 3.74
C THR A 127 -0.35 8.71 4.81
N HIS A 128 0.63 8.58 5.68
CA HIS A 128 0.90 9.58 6.70
C HIS A 128 1.38 10.90 6.06
N ARG A 129 0.98 12.02 6.66
CA ARG A 129 1.37 13.38 6.23
C ARG A 129 2.87 13.52 6.03
N ASP A 130 3.67 12.91 6.89
CA ASP A 130 5.12 13.01 6.88
C ASP A 130 5.80 12.09 5.86
N ASN A 131 5.05 11.22 5.21
CA ASN A 131 5.59 10.29 4.22
C ASN A 131 5.69 10.96 2.85
N MET A 132 6.66 11.87 2.70
CA MET A 132 6.84 12.62 1.45
C MET A 132 7.22 11.73 0.29
N VAL A 133 7.99 10.67 0.54
CA VAL A 133 8.38 9.70 -0.49
C VAL A 133 7.14 9.05 -1.10
N MET A 134 6.24 8.57 -0.25
CA MET A 134 4.99 7.92 -0.70
C MET A 134 4.03 8.93 -1.33
N ARG A 135 3.89 10.11 -0.74
CA ARG A 135 3.01 11.16 -1.29
C ARG A 135 3.41 11.53 -2.72
N ASN A 136 4.71 11.72 -2.95
CA ASN A 136 5.23 12.03 -4.28
C ASN A 136 5.02 10.86 -5.25
N ALA A 137 5.25 9.63 -4.80
CA ALA A 137 5.04 8.44 -5.62
C ALA A 137 3.57 8.26 -6.02
N ILE A 138 2.64 8.44 -5.09
CA ILE A 138 1.20 8.35 -5.33
C ILE A 138 0.77 9.40 -6.38
N GLN A 139 1.24 10.62 -6.26
CA GLN A 139 0.91 11.69 -7.22
C GLN A 139 1.46 11.40 -8.60
N ARG A 140 2.69 10.88 -8.69
CA ARG A 140 3.28 10.50 -9.99
C ARG A 140 2.48 9.41 -10.69
N GLU A 141 1.79 8.57 -9.94
CA GLU A 141 0.97 7.49 -10.49
C GLU A 141 -0.44 7.95 -10.90
N GLY A 142 -0.72 9.25 -10.81
CA GLY A 142 -1.97 9.82 -11.30
C GLY A 142 -3.10 9.85 -10.28
N PHE A 143 -2.80 9.63 -9.01
CA PHE A 143 -3.78 9.75 -7.92
C PHE A 143 -3.97 11.22 -7.55
N GLU A 144 -5.19 11.57 -7.19
CA GLU A 144 -5.54 12.91 -6.73
C GLU A 144 -5.74 12.90 -5.21
N TYR A 145 -5.28 13.96 -4.56
CA TYR A 145 -5.54 14.17 -3.13
C TYR A 145 -7.03 14.44 -2.91
N CYS A 146 -7.63 13.75 -1.96
CA CYS A 146 -9.06 13.84 -1.68
C CYS A 146 -9.40 14.47 -0.33
N GLY A 147 -8.58 14.29 0.68
CA GLY A 147 -8.87 14.78 2.01
C GLY A 147 -8.19 13.96 3.09
N ILE A 148 -8.76 13.99 4.29
CA ILE A 148 -8.21 13.33 5.47
C ILE A 148 -9.15 12.23 5.93
N ILE A 149 -8.60 11.04 6.18
CA ILE A 149 -9.31 9.94 6.83
C ILE A 149 -8.67 9.65 8.19
N HIS A 150 -9.37 8.92 9.04
CA HIS A 150 -8.83 8.44 10.30
C HIS A 150 -8.68 6.92 10.24
N CYS A 151 -7.47 6.43 10.58
CA CYS A 151 -7.25 4.99 10.67
C CYS A 151 -8.03 4.41 11.85
N TRP A 152 -8.00 3.09 11.96
CA TRP A 152 -8.66 2.36 13.04
C TRP A 152 -8.22 2.81 14.44
N ASN A 153 -7.01 3.34 14.60
CA ASN A 153 -6.49 3.86 15.87
C ASN A 153 -6.76 5.36 16.08
N GLY A 154 -7.47 6.01 15.13
CA GLY A 154 -7.80 7.43 15.21
C GLY A 154 -6.77 8.37 14.58
N ASP A 155 -5.62 7.87 14.15
CA ASP A 155 -4.60 8.70 13.51
C ASP A 155 -5.06 9.20 12.16
N GLU A 156 -4.70 10.45 11.84
CA GLU A 156 -5.00 11.04 10.55
C GLU A 156 -4.12 10.45 9.44
N ARG A 157 -4.72 10.27 8.27
CA ARG A 157 -4.02 9.91 7.04
C ARG A 157 -4.51 10.78 5.89
N LEU A 158 -3.63 11.07 4.96
CA LEU A 158 -3.98 11.75 3.73
C LEU A 158 -4.51 10.72 2.74
N ALA A 159 -5.68 11.00 2.18
CA ALA A 159 -6.40 10.06 1.31
C ALA A 159 -6.29 10.50 -0.15
N TYR A 160 -6.08 9.54 -1.02
CA TYR A 160 -5.92 9.75 -2.47
C TYR A 160 -6.77 8.76 -3.24
N GLN A 161 -7.18 9.13 -4.43
CA GLN A 161 -7.96 8.27 -5.31
C GLN A 161 -7.50 8.38 -6.76
N TYR A 162 -7.51 7.26 -7.44
CA TYR A 162 -7.32 7.16 -8.88
C TYR A 162 -8.61 6.61 -9.50
N ASN A 163 -9.06 7.22 -10.58
CA ASN A 163 -10.15 6.71 -11.40
C ASN A 163 -9.70 6.62 -12.84
N LYS A 164 -9.95 5.47 -13.45
CA LYS A 164 -9.74 5.29 -14.88
C LYS A 164 -10.82 6.05 -15.64
N GLU A 165 -10.40 6.81 -16.62
CA GLU A 165 -11.33 7.54 -17.52
C GLU A 165 -12.01 6.64 -18.53
#